data_169e0fd7b12800a742aaa5df6e32dd34
#
_entry.id   169e0fd7b12800a742aaa5df6e32dd34
#
_cell.length_a   1.000
_cell.length_b   1.000
_cell.length_c   1.000
_cell.angle_alpha   90.00
_cell.angle_beta   90.00
_cell.angle_gamma   90.00
#
_symmetry.space_group_name_H-M   'P 1'
#
loop_
_entity.id
_entity.type
_entity.pdbx_description
1 polymer ?
#
loop_
_entity_poly.entity_id
_entity_poly.type
_entity_poly.pdbx_seq_one_letter_code
_entity_poly.pdbx_strand_id
1 'polypeptide(L)'
;MRFKNIAILVSILIIFLYTAFENSFAASAEIKNVIKINRMGAYIISINYETHGAWTDSLLFKVHCKFNEGEFTFTSASLNNIQQGWHKTEISISDVMKKRYGSLREYKIELYCKGILIDTKSGY
;
A
#
# COMPACT_ATOMS: atom_id res chain seq x y z
N MET A 1 24.84 -20.42 39.94
CA MET A 1 24.02 -19.19 39.97
C MET A 1 24.31 -18.25 38.80
N ARG A 2 25.53 -18.08 38.33
CA ARG A 2 25.86 -17.19 37.22
C ARG A 2 25.23 -17.59 35.88
N PHE A 3 25.01 -18.88 35.65
CA PHE A 3 24.43 -19.38 34.37
C PHE A 3 22.93 -19.03 34.14
N LYS A 4 22.14 -18.94 35.22
CA LYS A 4 20.71 -18.58 35.11
C LYS A 4 20.53 -17.13 34.69
N ASN A 5 21.36 -16.21 35.13
CA ASN A 5 21.28 -14.80 34.78
C ASN A 5 21.68 -14.55 33.32
N ILE A 6 22.66 -15.28 32.81
CA ILE A 6 23.09 -15.19 31.39
C ILE A 6 22.00 -15.68 30.47
N ALA A 7 21.32 -16.79 30.76
CA ALA A 7 20.23 -17.32 29.96
C ALA A 7 19.05 -16.35 29.87
N ILE A 8 18.69 -15.69 30.97
CA ILE A 8 17.61 -14.68 31.01
C ILE A 8 17.97 -13.47 30.14
N LEU A 9 19.20 -12.97 30.23
CA LEU A 9 19.68 -11.83 29.43
C LEU A 9 19.66 -12.12 27.92
N VAL A 10 20.09 -13.31 27.49
CA VAL A 10 20.06 -13.73 26.08
C VAL A 10 18.63 -13.84 25.58
N SER A 11 17.71 -14.38 26.36
CA SER A 11 16.29 -14.48 26.00
C SER A 11 15.66 -13.11 25.78
N ILE A 12 15.92 -12.14 26.65
CA ILE A 12 15.41 -10.76 26.53
C ILE A 12 15.97 -10.09 25.28
N LEU A 13 17.24 -10.29 24.96
CA LEU A 13 17.87 -9.73 23.78
C LEU A 13 17.26 -10.27 22.48
N ILE A 14 16.96 -11.57 22.40
CA ILE A 14 16.33 -12.21 21.24
C ILE A 14 14.92 -11.64 21.02
N ILE A 15 14.11 -11.50 22.07
CA ILE A 15 12.76 -10.94 22.00
C ILE A 15 12.80 -9.47 21.50
N PHE A 16 13.75 -8.70 21.98
CA PHE A 16 13.92 -7.30 21.59
C PHE A 16 14.30 -7.16 20.09
N LEU A 17 15.20 -7.99 19.59
CA LEU A 17 15.59 -8.02 18.17
C LEU A 17 14.42 -8.43 17.26
N TYR A 18 13.62 -9.39 17.69
CA TYR A 18 12.44 -9.85 16.94
C TYR A 18 11.40 -8.74 16.80
N THR A 19 11.06 -8.03 17.86
CA THR A 19 10.11 -6.91 17.85
C THR A 19 10.60 -5.74 16.99
N ALA A 20 11.87 -5.40 17.05
CA ALA A 20 12.45 -4.34 16.22
C ALA A 20 12.40 -4.68 14.73
N PHE A 21 12.59 -5.93 14.36
CA PHE A 21 12.52 -6.40 12.97
C PHE A 21 11.09 -6.28 12.41
N GLU A 22 10.06 -6.70 13.14
CA GLU A 22 8.67 -6.58 12.71
C GLU A 22 8.26 -5.11 12.53
N ASN A 23 8.61 -4.24 13.45
CA ASN A 23 8.30 -2.81 13.39
C ASN A 23 8.94 -2.13 12.17
N SER A 24 10.14 -2.54 11.74
CA SER A 24 10.79 -1.94 10.58
C SER A 24 10.08 -2.29 9.26
N PHE A 25 9.47 -3.48 9.14
CA PHE A 25 8.68 -3.87 7.97
C PHE A 25 7.34 -3.14 7.90
N ALA A 26 6.62 -3.03 9.02
CA ALA A 26 5.29 -2.43 9.08
C ALA A 26 5.29 -0.92 8.86
N ALA A 27 6.45 -0.25 9.02
CA ALA A 27 6.56 1.20 9.02
C ALA A 27 7.09 1.83 7.73
N SER A 28 7.30 1.06 6.63
CA SER A 28 7.93 1.59 5.42
C SER A 28 7.04 2.57 4.65
N ALA A 29 5.75 2.28 4.54
CA ALA A 29 4.77 3.15 3.90
C ALA A 29 3.35 2.74 4.28
N GLU A 30 2.42 3.69 4.20
CA GLU A 30 1.01 3.43 4.48
C GLU A 30 0.09 4.29 3.61
N ILE A 31 -1.09 3.77 3.29
CA ILE A 31 -2.14 4.50 2.57
C ILE A 31 -2.89 5.35 3.59
N LYS A 32 -2.95 6.67 3.36
CA LYS A 32 -3.63 7.60 4.26
C LYS A 32 -5.04 7.91 3.83
N ASN A 33 -5.25 8.18 2.54
CA ASN A 33 -6.55 8.57 2.02
C ASN A 33 -6.68 8.16 0.57
N VAL A 34 -7.89 7.80 0.17
CA VAL A 34 -8.21 7.45 -1.21
C VAL A 34 -9.48 8.17 -1.63
N ILE A 35 -9.43 8.83 -2.77
CA ILE A 35 -10.56 9.59 -3.33
C ILE A 35 -10.81 9.10 -4.76
N LYS A 36 -12.08 8.78 -5.05
CA LYS A 36 -12.53 8.51 -6.40
C LYS A 36 -13.08 9.81 -7.00
N ILE A 37 -12.48 10.26 -8.09
CA ILE A 37 -12.86 11.48 -8.79
C ILE A 37 -13.48 11.11 -10.13
N ASN A 38 -14.67 11.62 -10.41
CA ASN A 38 -15.29 11.52 -11.73
C ASN A 38 -14.85 12.71 -12.59
N ARG A 39 -14.26 12.42 -13.75
CA ARG A 39 -13.82 13.47 -14.66
C ARG A 39 -14.14 13.08 -16.10
N MET A 40 -15.04 13.80 -16.75
CA MET A 40 -15.45 13.57 -18.16
C MET A 40 -15.84 12.11 -18.47
N GLY A 41 -16.53 11.45 -17.52
CA GLY A 41 -16.96 10.05 -17.69
C GLY A 41 -15.91 9.02 -17.29
N ALA A 42 -14.66 9.41 -17.10
CA ALA A 42 -13.61 8.56 -16.58
C ALA A 42 -13.52 8.67 -15.05
N TYR A 43 -12.86 7.71 -14.43
CA TYR A 43 -12.57 7.74 -13.00
C TYR A 43 -11.07 7.95 -12.78
N ILE A 44 -10.76 8.75 -11.77
CA ILE A 44 -9.39 8.87 -11.27
C ILE A 44 -9.40 8.43 -9.82
N ILE A 45 -8.58 7.43 -9.48
CA ILE A 45 -8.37 7.01 -8.11
C ILE A 45 -7.12 7.74 -7.62
N SER A 46 -7.33 8.69 -6.72
CA SER A 46 -6.26 9.49 -6.11
C SER A 46 -5.89 8.88 -4.77
N ILE A 47 -4.63 8.51 -4.63
CA ILE A 47 -4.11 7.82 -3.45
C ILE A 47 -3.10 8.71 -2.76
N ASN A 48 -3.41 9.13 -1.53
CA ASN A 48 -2.46 9.81 -0.66
C ASN A 48 -1.82 8.77 0.25
N TYR A 49 -0.50 8.76 0.29
CA TYR A 49 0.26 7.82 1.10
C TYR A 49 1.42 8.52 1.80
N GLU A 50 1.91 7.91 2.84
CA GLU A 50 3.05 8.42 3.62
C GLU A 50 4.15 7.37 3.65
N THR A 51 5.39 7.80 3.44
CA THR A 51 6.58 6.97 3.57
C THR A 51 7.38 7.37 4.81
N HIS A 52 7.89 6.37 5.53
CA HIS A 52 8.57 6.56 6.80
C HIS A 52 10.08 6.37 6.73
N GLY A 53 10.58 5.67 5.72
CA GLY A 53 12.02 5.53 5.48
C GLY A 53 12.62 6.78 4.82
N ALA A 54 13.91 7.02 4.99
CA ALA A 54 14.62 8.14 4.36
C ALA A 54 14.43 8.13 2.84
N TRP A 55 14.57 6.94 2.24
CA TRP A 55 14.30 6.67 0.82
C TRP A 55 13.58 5.35 0.71
N THR A 56 12.52 5.32 -0.08
CA THR A 56 11.73 4.11 -0.30
C THR A 56 11.75 3.75 -1.78
N ASP A 57 12.05 2.48 -2.06
CA ASP A 57 12.10 1.94 -3.41
C ASP A 57 11.08 0.83 -3.62
N SER A 58 10.76 0.57 -4.88
CA SER A 58 9.90 -0.54 -5.30
C SER A 58 8.53 -0.50 -4.66
N LEU A 59 7.92 0.69 -4.56
CA LEU A 59 6.51 0.83 -4.20
C LEU A 59 5.64 0.59 -5.43
N LEU A 60 4.61 -0.20 -5.25
CA LEU A 60 3.66 -0.54 -6.30
C LEU A 60 2.25 -0.53 -5.75
N PHE A 61 1.33 0.11 -6.46
CA PHE A 61 -0.09 0.08 -6.13
C PHE A 61 -0.84 -0.81 -7.11
N LYS A 62 -1.69 -1.68 -6.59
CA LYS A 62 -2.68 -2.41 -7.37
C LYS A 62 -4.06 -1.97 -6.96
N VAL A 63 -4.90 -1.65 -7.93
CA VAL A 63 -6.30 -1.27 -7.70
C VAL A 63 -7.19 -2.33 -8.32
N HIS A 64 -7.86 -3.08 -7.46
CA HIS A 64 -8.85 -4.07 -7.87
C HIS A 64 -10.21 -3.37 -7.98
N CYS A 65 -10.73 -3.27 -9.18
CA CYS A 65 -11.98 -2.57 -9.46
C CYS A 65 -13.10 -3.56 -9.75
N LYS A 66 -14.24 -3.36 -9.13
CA LYS A 66 -15.45 -4.12 -9.37
C LYS A 66 -16.48 -3.23 -10.03
N PHE A 67 -16.77 -3.53 -11.29
CA PHE A 67 -17.80 -2.86 -12.09
C PHE A 67 -19.09 -3.68 -12.05
N ASN A 68 -20.18 -3.13 -12.62
CA ASN A 68 -21.44 -3.86 -12.71
C ASN A 68 -21.28 -5.21 -13.44
N GLU A 69 -20.48 -5.25 -14.49
CA GLU A 69 -20.34 -6.41 -15.39
C GLU A 69 -18.89 -6.90 -15.54
N GLY A 70 -18.06 -6.74 -14.54
CA GLY A 70 -16.69 -7.25 -14.61
C GLY A 70 -15.79 -6.78 -13.50
N GLU A 71 -14.70 -7.47 -13.32
CA GLU A 71 -13.66 -7.15 -12.34
C GLU A 71 -12.32 -6.99 -13.05
N PHE A 72 -11.58 -5.94 -12.72
CA PHE A 72 -10.29 -5.63 -13.34
C PHE A 72 -9.30 -5.13 -12.30
N THR A 73 -8.03 -5.44 -12.54
CA THR A 73 -6.93 -4.96 -11.70
C THR A 73 -6.05 -4.03 -12.50
N PHE A 74 -5.84 -2.84 -11.98
CA PHE A 74 -4.92 -1.85 -12.53
C PHE A 74 -3.68 -1.79 -11.66
N THR A 75 -2.52 -1.75 -12.29
CA THR A 75 -1.24 -1.73 -11.57
C THR A 75 -0.50 -0.45 -11.93
N SER A 76 -0.03 0.27 -10.93
CA SER A 76 0.80 1.45 -11.13
C SER A 76 2.20 1.08 -11.62
N ALA A 77 2.93 2.05 -12.14
CA ALA A 77 4.36 1.90 -12.34
C ALA A 77 5.06 1.70 -11.00
N SER A 78 6.21 1.03 -11.00
CA SER A 78 7.04 0.93 -9.81
C SER A 78 7.61 2.29 -9.44
N LEU A 79 7.42 2.70 -8.19
CA LEU A 79 7.88 3.98 -7.69
C LEU A 79 9.18 3.80 -6.91
N ASN A 80 10.20 4.54 -7.29
CA ASN A 80 11.54 4.44 -6.71
C ASN A 80 12.02 5.81 -6.22
N ASN A 81 12.99 5.81 -5.33
CA ASN A 81 13.60 7.02 -4.79
C ASN A 81 12.57 7.95 -4.14
N ILE A 82 11.62 7.38 -3.41
CA ILE A 82 10.59 8.14 -2.73
C ILE A 82 11.15 8.69 -1.41
N GLN A 83 11.24 10.00 -1.32
CA GLN A 83 11.69 10.69 -0.12
C GLN A 83 10.67 10.56 1.00
N GLN A 84 11.13 10.52 2.24
CA GLN A 84 10.25 10.46 3.42
C GLN A 84 9.20 11.58 3.40
N GLY A 85 7.96 11.26 3.73
CA GLY A 85 6.88 12.21 3.87
C GLY A 85 5.61 11.82 3.13
N TRP A 86 4.78 12.83 2.85
CA TRP A 86 3.49 12.67 2.19
C TRP A 86 3.63 12.75 0.67
N HIS A 87 2.95 11.83 -0.01
CA HIS A 87 2.95 11.73 -1.47
C HIS A 87 1.55 11.44 -1.98
N LYS A 88 1.37 11.67 -3.27
CA LYS A 88 0.13 11.39 -3.97
C LYS A 88 0.44 10.67 -5.28
N THR A 89 -0.33 9.64 -5.58
CA THR A 89 -0.33 9.01 -6.89
C THR A 89 -1.75 8.90 -7.42
N GLU A 90 -1.92 8.89 -8.73
CA GLU A 90 -3.22 8.81 -9.37
C GLU A 90 -3.23 7.67 -10.38
N ILE A 91 -4.32 6.92 -10.39
CA ILE A 91 -4.56 5.86 -11.37
C ILE A 91 -5.82 6.22 -12.14
N SER A 92 -5.68 6.37 -13.46
CA SER A 92 -6.79 6.72 -14.34
C SER A 92 -7.46 5.46 -14.86
N ILE A 93 -8.78 5.41 -14.74
CA ILE A 93 -9.62 4.36 -15.31
C ILE A 93 -10.39 4.99 -16.46
N SER A 94 -10.16 4.53 -17.68
CA SER A 94 -10.72 5.15 -18.86
C SER A 94 -12.25 5.06 -18.92
N ASP A 95 -12.88 6.00 -19.61
CA ASP A 95 -14.32 6.00 -19.85
C ASP A 95 -14.80 4.78 -20.67
N VAL A 96 -13.92 4.18 -21.45
CA VAL A 96 -14.22 2.93 -22.19
C VAL A 96 -14.60 1.81 -21.22
N MET A 97 -13.95 1.72 -20.09
CA MET A 97 -14.27 0.73 -19.05
C MET A 97 -15.67 0.94 -18.51
N LYS A 98 -16.05 2.19 -18.25
CA LYS A 98 -17.39 2.53 -17.77
C LYS A 98 -18.47 2.18 -18.81
N LYS A 99 -18.24 2.49 -20.07
CA LYS A 99 -19.17 2.18 -21.16
C LYS A 99 -19.36 0.69 -21.37
N ARG A 100 -18.28 -0.08 -21.25
CA ARG A 100 -18.27 -1.52 -21.53
C ARG A 100 -18.75 -2.36 -20.34
N TYR A 101 -18.42 -1.98 -19.11
CA TYR A 101 -18.64 -2.80 -17.92
C TYR A 101 -19.55 -2.15 -16.89
N GLY A 102 -20.06 -0.96 -17.17
CA GLY A 102 -20.93 -0.22 -16.26
C GLY A 102 -20.16 0.61 -15.24
N SER A 103 -20.89 1.08 -14.23
CA SER A 103 -20.31 1.92 -13.20
C SER A 103 -19.38 1.17 -12.28
N LEU A 104 -18.35 1.85 -11.78
CA LEU A 104 -17.47 1.34 -10.75
C LEU A 104 -18.24 1.27 -9.42
N ARG A 105 -18.38 0.08 -8.87
CA ARG A 105 -19.12 -0.16 -7.62
C ARG A 105 -18.25 -0.09 -6.40
N GLU A 106 -17.10 -0.75 -6.45
CA GLU A 106 -16.17 -0.75 -5.34
C GLU A 106 -14.75 -0.95 -5.84
N TYR A 107 -13.79 -0.54 -5.06
CA TYR A 107 -12.39 -0.72 -5.36
C TYR A 107 -11.61 -1.09 -4.10
N LYS A 108 -10.56 -1.87 -4.28
CA LYS A 108 -9.61 -2.23 -3.23
C LYS A 108 -8.22 -1.89 -3.69
N ILE A 109 -7.51 -1.13 -2.87
CA ILE A 109 -6.15 -0.72 -3.16
C ILE A 109 -5.20 -1.54 -2.30
N GLU A 110 -4.19 -2.11 -2.95
CA GLU A 110 -3.11 -2.83 -2.29
C GLU A 110 -1.80 -2.10 -2.54
N LEU A 111 -1.06 -1.86 -1.48
CA LEU A 111 0.28 -1.26 -1.54
C LEU A 111 1.32 -2.33 -1.29
N TYR A 112 2.23 -2.49 -2.24
CA TYR A 112 3.35 -3.42 -2.16
C TYR A 112 4.66 -2.66 -2.05
N CYS A 113 5.56 -3.18 -1.23
CA CYS A 113 6.94 -2.72 -1.16
C CYS A 113 7.85 -3.91 -1.38
N LYS A 114 8.69 -3.86 -2.41
CA LYS A 114 9.60 -4.96 -2.79
C LYS A 114 8.87 -6.30 -2.93
N GLY A 115 7.68 -6.28 -3.53
CA GLY A 115 6.86 -7.47 -3.74
C GLY A 115 6.06 -7.95 -2.52
N ILE A 116 6.16 -7.28 -1.39
CA ILE A 116 5.45 -7.64 -0.16
C ILE A 116 4.28 -6.69 0.05
N LEU A 117 3.09 -7.24 0.27
CA LEU A 117 1.90 -6.47 0.61
C LEU A 117 2.07 -5.84 1.99
N ILE A 118 2.01 -4.50 2.06
CA ILE A 118 2.23 -3.77 3.31
C ILE A 118 1.00 -2.99 3.79
N ASP A 119 0.06 -2.69 2.93
CA ASP A 119 -1.18 -1.99 3.32
C ASP A 119 -2.29 -2.22 2.30
N THR A 120 -3.54 -2.10 2.76
CA THR A 120 -4.73 -2.19 1.91
C THR A 120 -5.76 -1.15 2.32
N LYS A 121 -6.54 -0.67 1.34
CA LYS A 121 -7.68 0.21 1.60
C LYS A 121 -8.77 -0.03 0.57
N SER A 122 -10.03 -0.08 1.04
CA SER A 122 -11.19 -0.28 0.19
C SER A 122 -12.06 0.98 0.16
N GLY A 123 -12.83 1.15 -0.93
CA GLY A 123 -13.77 2.26 -1.11
C GLY A 123 -14.87 1.93 -2.11
N TYR A 124 -15.80 2.86 -2.25
CA TYR A 124 -16.99 2.72 -3.09
C TYR A 124 -17.10 3.83 -4.13
#